data_bba3b7ed000f9753513c9c77fa2669a0
#
_entry.id   bba3b7ed000f9753513c9c77fa2669a0
#
_cell.length_a   1.000
_cell.length_b   1.000
_cell.length_c   1.000
_cell.angle_alpha   90.00
_cell.angle_beta   90.00
_cell.angle_gamma   90.00
#
_symmetry.space_group_name_H-M   'P 1'
#
loop_
_entity.id
_entity.type
_entity.pdbx_description
1 polymer ?
#
loop_
_entity_poly.entity_id
_entity_poly.type
_entity_poly.pdbx_seq_one_letter_code
_entity_poly.pdbx_strand_id
1 'polypeptide(L)'
;MTPYIPPEWLLGEGNAFSLTVSDVSGRDSPWQCPGKVAHNARAKTGTVRPNDPSRWRPTWDTSEQLFFALRDGLSALDDGASIADAAAINENLTVGQRRFVTHALHELSALADIVSHDIGIAMAPVGQPTVFFRRGWGEVKLTGPEYSSADDSIRETVRMAYKHLRDPDAAHTRDFAATAAMALASSHPELARIRVSEFSLDTGGYQVLFDGTPGQAQAMYATRTDPARGHLVAQALAATVLNPGSACGGCPFLQVCPGPQRIRGALGIPATAVATRSITSTDLAIYDDCPSRYHLQRRSHLPSRPREEGGEDMTARQRGLAAHSFLRWAHTREPHRACTAADLPDPDLDPVAADALLVEAGIVEDNYRLARPYLLAHLDHCLLGFDGLNDVQVEPRHTVYDPDADVVLIAEPDLTCSSSPTARIWRETKTRGYTAPDDEHAALLQYPAFAFHVCLLHAGVDGNARDDGAAELEVLTPNDGRIYYVPLSDGTLVAHAQRVVAAVALRWAQDLTFPPSPSQACGRCQMYGWCQPPPIGSASAHAIDDREFLGQPDPF
;
A
#
# COMPACT_ATOMS: atom_id res chain seq x y z
N MET A 1 -22.18 14.13 -11.78
CA MET A 1 -21.67 12.80 -12.20
C MET A 1 -22.85 11.87 -12.42
N THR A 2 -22.94 11.26 -13.61
CA THR A 2 -23.95 10.23 -13.86
C THR A 2 -23.56 8.99 -13.02
N PRO A 3 -24.48 8.39 -12.24
CA PRO A 3 -24.14 7.21 -11.47
C PRO A 3 -23.68 6.08 -12.40
N TYR A 4 -22.58 5.43 -12.02
CA TYR A 4 -22.09 4.25 -12.74
C TYR A 4 -23.10 3.12 -12.61
N ILE A 5 -23.53 2.60 -13.74
CA ILE A 5 -24.38 1.41 -13.81
C ILE A 5 -23.45 0.29 -14.33
N PRO A 6 -23.10 -0.69 -13.48
CA PRO A 6 -22.28 -1.81 -13.93
C PRO A 6 -23.01 -2.56 -15.06
N PRO A 7 -22.27 -3.05 -16.07
CA PRO A 7 -22.85 -3.91 -17.11
C PRO A 7 -23.58 -5.11 -16.49
N GLU A 8 -24.67 -5.54 -17.09
CA GLU A 8 -25.52 -6.65 -16.59
C GLU A 8 -24.72 -7.92 -16.29
N TRP A 9 -23.73 -8.24 -17.13
CA TRP A 9 -22.85 -9.40 -16.94
C TRP A 9 -21.95 -9.32 -15.70
N LEU A 10 -21.67 -8.11 -15.17
CA LEU A 10 -20.96 -7.92 -13.90
C LEU A 10 -21.86 -8.13 -12.69
N LEU A 11 -23.17 -8.00 -12.87
CA LEU A 11 -24.13 -8.14 -11.77
C LEU A 11 -24.43 -9.61 -11.44
N GLY A 12 -24.22 -10.54 -12.39
CA GLY A 12 -24.51 -11.96 -12.24
C GLY A 12 -26.02 -12.26 -12.04
N GLU A 13 -26.37 -13.52 -12.13
CA GLU A 13 -27.72 -13.97 -11.76
C GLU A 13 -27.78 -14.26 -10.26
N GLY A 14 -28.55 -13.47 -9.52
CA GLY A 14 -28.84 -13.70 -8.12
C GLY A 14 -28.18 -12.73 -7.12
N ASN A 15 -28.65 -12.79 -5.89
CA ASN A 15 -28.26 -11.91 -4.78
C ASN A 15 -27.23 -12.57 -3.84
N ALA A 16 -26.56 -13.65 -4.26
CA ALA A 16 -25.61 -14.35 -3.43
C ALA A 16 -24.22 -13.71 -3.49
N PHE A 17 -23.60 -13.54 -2.32
CA PHE A 17 -22.26 -12.99 -2.17
C PHE A 17 -21.36 -13.96 -1.42
N SER A 18 -20.09 -14.03 -1.80
CA SER A 18 -19.06 -14.74 -1.05
C SER A 18 -17.98 -13.73 -0.63
N LEU A 19 -17.98 -13.37 0.65
CA LEU A 19 -17.02 -12.47 1.26
C LEU A 19 -15.97 -13.25 2.06
N THR A 20 -14.79 -12.68 2.25
CA THR A 20 -13.83 -13.15 3.24
C THR A 20 -13.97 -12.33 4.52
N VAL A 21 -13.45 -12.87 5.64
CA VAL A 21 -13.38 -12.12 6.91
C VAL A 21 -12.61 -10.81 6.71
N SER A 22 -11.56 -10.84 5.88
CA SER A 22 -10.77 -9.64 5.56
C SER A 22 -11.55 -8.61 4.74
N ASP A 23 -12.46 -9.03 3.85
CA ASP A 23 -13.34 -8.10 3.12
C ASP A 23 -14.25 -7.33 4.10
N VAL A 24 -14.75 -8.01 5.12
CA VAL A 24 -15.63 -7.40 6.13
C VAL A 24 -14.86 -6.47 7.09
N SER A 25 -13.70 -6.90 7.57
CA SER A 25 -12.89 -6.13 8.51
C SER A 25 -12.15 -4.95 7.88
N GLY A 26 -11.88 -5.01 6.58
CA GLY A 26 -11.17 -3.96 5.84
C GLY A 26 -12.05 -2.86 5.23
N ARG A 27 -13.36 -2.89 5.46
CA ARG A 27 -14.34 -2.00 4.81
C ARG A 27 -14.05 -0.50 4.90
N ASP A 28 -13.45 -0.07 5.99
CA ASP A 28 -13.12 1.35 6.25
C ASP A 28 -11.68 1.67 5.83
N SER A 29 -10.97 0.72 5.20
CA SER A 29 -9.62 0.96 4.71
C SER A 29 -9.66 1.91 3.52
N PRO A 30 -8.88 3.00 3.52
CA PRO A 30 -8.77 3.92 2.41
C PRO A 30 -8.20 3.26 1.14
N TRP A 31 -7.65 2.06 1.27
CA TRP A 31 -7.07 1.27 0.17
C TRP A 31 -8.04 0.27 -0.43
N GLN A 32 -9.17 0.02 0.22
CA GLN A 32 -10.17 -0.93 -0.27
C GLN A 32 -11.16 -0.21 -1.20
N CYS A 33 -11.40 -0.81 -2.37
CA CYS A 33 -12.45 -0.34 -3.28
C CYS A 33 -13.72 -1.17 -3.05
N PRO A 34 -14.81 -0.56 -2.55
CA PRO A 34 -16.08 -1.26 -2.35
C PRO A 34 -16.61 -1.91 -3.64
N GLY A 35 -16.47 -1.27 -4.78
CA GLY A 35 -16.84 -1.83 -6.08
C GLY A 35 -16.08 -3.11 -6.42
N LYS A 36 -14.74 -3.15 -6.18
CA LYS A 36 -13.93 -4.37 -6.37
C LYS A 36 -14.40 -5.50 -5.45
N VAL A 37 -14.63 -5.20 -4.17
CA VAL A 37 -15.13 -6.19 -3.19
C VAL A 37 -16.48 -6.75 -3.64
N ALA A 38 -17.39 -5.89 -4.05
CA ALA A 38 -18.71 -6.26 -4.54
C ALA A 38 -18.65 -7.20 -5.75
N HIS A 39 -17.89 -6.83 -6.76
CA HIS A 39 -17.75 -7.63 -7.98
C HIS A 39 -17.04 -8.96 -7.70
N ASN A 40 -15.98 -8.97 -6.90
CA ASN A 40 -15.31 -10.19 -6.50
C ASN A 40 -16.23 -11.12 -5.71
N ALA A 41 -17.02 -10.59 -4.79
CA ALA A 41 -17.96 -11.37 -3.99
C ALA A 41 -19.01 -12.06 -4.87
N ARG A 42 -19.50 -11.41 -5.91
CA ARG A 42 -20.43 -11.96 -6.90
C ARG A 42 -19.75 -12.97 -7.82
N ALA A 43 -18.56 -12.66 -8.32
CA ALA A 43 -17.81 -13.55 -9.21
C ALA A 43 -17.52 -14.92 -8.58
N LYS A 44 -17.26 -14.97 -7.27
CA LYS A 44 -17.02 -16.22 -6.52
C LYS A 44 -18.24 -17.14 -6.46
N THR A 45 -19.44 -16.65 -6.71
CA THR A 45 -20.67 -17.48 -6.77
C THR A 45 -20.86 -18.20 -8.10
N GLY A 46 -19.92 -18.06 -9.04
CA GLY A 46 -19.91 -18.77 -10.32
C GLY A 46 -20.79 -18.16 -11.41
N THR A 47 -21.47 -17.04 -11.11
CA THR A 47 -22.42 -16.38 -12.02
C THR A 47 -21.78 -15.38 -12.95
N VAL A 48 -20.53 -14.93 -12.67
CA VAL A 48 -19.78 -14.02 -13.51
C VAL A 48 -18.46 -14.65 -13.91
N ARG A 49 -18.32 -14.97 -15.19
CA ARG A 49 -17.01 -15.26 -15.79
C ARG A 49 -16.61 -14.05 -16.63
N PRO A 50 -15.40 -13.51 -16.46
CA PRO A 50 -14.87 -12.55 -17.41
C PRO A 50 -14.93 -13.18 -18.81
N ASN A 51 -15.41 -12.44 -19.79
CA ASN A 51 -15.52 -12.91 -21.18
C ASN A 51 -14.18 -13.26 -21.83
N ASP A 52 -13.07 -12.99 -21.16
CA ASP A 52 -11.72 -13.29 -21.62
C ASP A 52 -10.89 -13.99 -20.52
N PRO A 53 -10.87 -15.34 -20.50
CA PRO A 53 -10.02 -16.09 -19.58
C PRO A 53 -8.52 -15.80 -19.75
N SER A 54 -8.08 -15.29 -20.91
CA SER A 54 -6.67 -14.94 -21.14
C SER A 54 -6.26 -13.68 -20.36
N ARG A 55 -7.23 -12.86 -19.96
CA ARG A 55 -7.03 -11.70 -19.07
C ARG A 55 -7.04 -12.07 -17.59
N TRP A 56 -7.50 -13.25 -17.22
CA TRP A 56 -7.20 -13.88 -15.93
C TRP A 56 -5.75 -14.36 -15.91
N ARG A 57 -4.83 -13.53 -16.28
CA ARG A 57 -3.45 -13.77 -15.88
C ARG A 57 -3.47 -13.66 -14.36
N PRO A 58 -2.90 -14.66 -13.65
CA PRO A 58 -2.71 -14.51 -12.22
C PRO A 58 -2.01 -13.17 -12.07
N THR A 59 -2.70 -12.19 -11.49
CA THR A 59 -2.01 -11.03 -10.98
C THR A 59 -0.91 -11.64 -10.15
N TRP A 60 0.33 -11.40 -10.50
CA TRP A 60 1.46 -11.80 -9.69
C TRP A 60 1.39 -10.95 -8.43
N ASP A 61 0.31 -11.13 -7.68
CA ASP A 61 0.19 -10.60 -6.35
C ASP A 61 1.14 -11.43 -5.50
N THR A 62 2.30 -10.86 -5.30
CA THR A 62 3.38 -11.49 -4.55
C THR A 62 2.97 -11.79 -3.12
N SER A 63 1.96 -11.10 -2.60
CA SER A 63 1.36 -11.39 -1.30
C SER A 63 0.54 -12.68 -1.33
N GLU A 64 -0.19 -12.94 -2.41
CA GLU A 64 -0.93 -14.20 -2.61
C GLU A 64 0.02 -15.39 -2.77
N GLN A 65 1.12 -15.22 -3.51
CA GLN A 65 2.16 -16.26 -3.62
C GLN A 65 2.80 -16.58 -2.27
N LEU A 66 3.11 -15.59 -1.46
CA LEU A 66 3.62 -15.78 -0.10
C LEU A 66 2.60 -16.50 0.78
N PHE A 67 1.32 -16.13 0.69
CA PHE A 67 0.26 -16.79 1.43
C PHE A 67 0.17 -18.28 1.08
N PHE A 68 0.18 -18.64 -0.22
CA PHE A 68 0.16 -20.04 -0.64
C PHE A 68 1.44 -20.77 -0.21
N ALA A 69 2.60 -20.15 -0.34
CA ALA A 69 3.86 -20.77 0.08
C ALA A 69 3.89 -21.07 1.59
N LEU A 70 3.37 -20.17 2.41
CA LEU A 70 3.25 -20.37 3.85
C LEU A 70 2.22 -21.43 4.20
N ARG A 71 1.07 -21.42 3.52
CA ARG A 71 0.01 -22.41 3.72
C ARG A 71 0.51 -23.82 3.39
N ASP A 72 1.11 -23.97 2.21
CA ASP A 72 1.58 -25.28 1.73
C ASP A 72 2.79 -25.75 2.55
N GLY A 73 3.67 -24.82 2.96
CA GLY A 73 4.78 -25.09 3.86
C GLY A 73 4.33 -25.53 5.25
N LEU A 74 3.32 -24.89 5.84
CA LEU A 74 2.77 -25.28 7.13
C LEU A 74 2.13 -26.67 7.05
N SER A 75 1.37 -26.98 5.99
CA SER A 75 0.83 -28.32 5.77
C SER A 75 1.93 -29.37 5.69
N ALA A 76 3.04 -29.09 5.02
CA ALA A 76 4.18 -30.00 4.94
C ALA A 76 4.87 -30.21 6.31
N LEU A 77 4.96 -29.16 7.14
CA LEU A 77 5.46 -29.29 8.51
C LEU A 77 4.56 -30.19 9.35
N ASP A 78 3.24 -30.04 9.25
CA ASP A 78 2.25 -30.88 9.91
C ASP A 78 2.39 -32.36 9.48
N ASP A 79 2.81 -32.60 8.21
CA ASP A 79 3.11 -33.93 7.65
C ASP A 79 4.53 -34.42 7.99
N GLY A 80 5.32 -33.69 8.77
CA GLY A 80 6.65 -34.07 9.24
C GLY A 80 7.82 -33.70 8.34
N ALA A 81 7.63 -32.81 7.35
CA ALA A 81 8.72 -32.32 6.53
C ALA A 81 9.68 -31.41 7.35
N SER A 82 10.94 -31.31 6.91
CA SER A 82 11.84 -30.30 7.47
C SER A 82 11.44 -28.88 7.04
N ILE A 83 11.81 -27.86 7.85
CA ILE A 83 11.57 -26.44 7.49
C ILE A 83 12.19 -26.09 6.14
N ALA A 84 13.35 -26.64 5.83
CA ALA A 84 14.04 -26.39 4.57
C ALA A 84 13.25 -26.95 3.37
N ASP A 85 12.73 -28.18 3.49
CA ASP A 85 11.91 -28.82 2.45
C ASP A 85 10.58 -28.09 2.28
N ALA A 86 9.92 -27.77 3.39
CA ALA A 86 8.66 -27.02 3.41
C ALA A 86 8.80 -25.64 2.74
N ALA A 87 9.90 -24.92 2.99
CA ALA A 87 10.17 -23.61 2.36
C ALA A 87 10.54 -23.73 0.86
N ALA A 88 10.98 -24.90 0.40
CA ALA A 88 11.37 -25.15 -0.98
C ALA A 88 10.20 -25.52 -1.90
N ILE A 89 9.01 -25.84 -1.36
CA ILE A 89 7.83 -26.30 -2.12
C ILE A 89 7.45 -25.33 -3.23
N ASN A 90 7.55 -24.02 -2.99
CA ASN A 90 7.23 -23.02 -4.00
C ASN A 90 8.51 -22.52 -4.69
N GLU A 91 8.78 -23.04 -5.89
CA GLU A 91 9.98 -22.71 -6.68
C GLU A 91 9.97 -21.26 -7.23
N ASN A 92 8.82 -20.62 -7.32
CA ASN A 92 8.66 -19.30 -7.93
C ASN A 92 8.99 -18.14 -6.99
N LEU A 93 9.38 -18.41 -5.75
CA LEU A 93 9.78 -17.37 -4.79
C LEU A 93 11.17 -16.82 -5.11
N THR A 94 11.31 -15.49 -5.05
CA THR A 94 12.63 -14.86 -5.05
C THR A 94 13.42 -15.28 -3.82
N VAL A 95 14.74 -15.10 -3.86
CA VAL A 95 15.63 -15.46 -2.73
C VAL A 95 15.18 -14.78 -1.43
N GLY A 96 14.81 -13.48 -1.47
CA GLY A 96 14.35 -12.75 -0.29
C GLY A 96 13.01 -13.26 0.23
N GLN A 97 12.07 -13.57 -0.65
CA GLN A 97 10.79 -14.17 -0.27
C GLN A 97 10.98 -15.54 0.37
N ARG A 98 11.85 -16.37 -0.19
CA ARG A 98 12.15 -17.70 0.38
C ARG A 98 12.76 -17.59 1.78
N ARG A 99 13.66 -16.63 2.01
CA ARG A 99 14.21 -16.38 3.36
C ARG A 99 13.11 -15.99 4.35
N PHE A 100 12.20 -15.12 3.93
CA PHE A 100 11.05 -14.78 4.77
C PHE A 100 10.18 -16.00 5.07
N VAL A 101 9.84 -16.82 4.05
CA VAL A 101 9.04 -18.05 4.24
C VAL A 101 9.76 -19.02 5.18
N THR A 102 11.07 -19.24 5.02
CA THR A 102 11.85 -20.10 5.92
C THR A 102 11.79 -19.59 7.37
N HIS A 103 11.98 -18.28 7.58
CA HIS A 103 11.87 -17.66 8.89
C HIS A 103 10.46 -17.82 9.47
N ALA A 104 9.43 -17.49 8.70
CA ALA A 104 8.05 -17.58 9.13
C ALA A 104 7.63 -19.01 9.48
N LEU A 105 8.09 -20.03 8.71
CA LEU A 105 7.85 -21.44 9.03
C LEU A 105 8.58 -21.88 10.29
N HIS A 106 9.76 -21.32 10.57
CA HIS A 106 10.45 -21.55 11.84
C HIS A 106 9.63 -21.04 13.03
N GLU A 107 9.12 -19.81 12.93
CA GLU A 107 8.25 -19.24 13.98
C GLU A 107 6.95 -20.06 14.11
N LEU A 108 6.32 -20.43 12.98
CA LEU A 108 5.09 -21.22 12.97
C LEU A 108 5.25 -22.62 13.54
N SER A 109 6.45 -23.22 13.49
CA SER A 109 6.69 -24.56 14.04
C SER A 109 6.46 -24.65 15.56
N ALA A 110 6.52 -23.53 16.28
CA ALA A 110 6.23 -23.45 17.70
C ALA A 110 4.76 -23.12 18.02
N LEU A 111 3.92 -22.83 17.02
CA LEU A 111 2.59 -22.27 17.24
C LEU A 111 1.66 -23.23 18.01
N ALA A 112 1.70 -24.55 17.74
CA ALA A 112 0.89 -25.51 18.45
C ALA A 112 1.22 -25.55 19.96
N ASP A 113 2.51 -25.46 20.32
CA ASP A 113 2.96 -25.42 21.71
C ASP A 113 2.55 -24.10 22.38
N ILE A 114 2.65 -22.97 21.66
CA ILE A 114 2.23 -21.66 22.15
C ILE A 114 0.73 -21.65 22.46
N VAL A 115 -0.10 -22.12 21.53
CA VAL A 115 -1.56 -22.23 21.69
C VAL A 115 -1.91 -23.14 22.88
N SER A 116 -1.26 -24.29 22.98
CA SER A 116 -1.46 -25.25 24.09
C SER A 116 -1.07 -24.66 25.44
N HIS A 117 0.05 -23.96 25.49
CA HIS A 117 0.54 -23.31 26.73
C HIS A 117 -0.41 -22.20 27.20
N ASP A 118 -0.84 -21.33 26.27
CA ASP A 118 -1.71 -20.20 26.60
C ASP A 118 -3.09 -20.66 27.11
N ILE A 119 -3.64 -21.72 26.54
CA ILE A 119 -4.96 -22.25 26.94
C ILE A 119 -4.87 -23.21 28.14
N GLY A 120 -3.70 -23.74 28.42
CA GLY A 120 -3.45 -24.69 29.51
C GLY A 120 -3.86 -26.13 29.22
N ILE A 121 -4.15 -26.49 27.98
CA ILE A 121 -4.47 -27.85 27.55
C ILE A 121 -3.81 -28.14 26.19
N ALA A 122 -3.57 -29.43 25.90
CA ALA A 122 -3.00 -29.82 24.63
C ALA A 122 -3.94 -29.50 23.47
N MET A 123 -3.42 -28.77 22.49
CA MET A 123 -4.10 -28.43 21.25
C MET A 123 -3.34 -29.03 20.07
N ALA A 124 -4.05 -29.66 19.16
CA ALA A 124 -3.46 -30.28 17.97
C ALA A 124 -3.89 -29.51 16.71
N PRO A 125 -3.02 -29.39 15.69
CA PRO A 125 -3.39 -28.79 14.43
C PRO A 125 -4.49 -29.61 13.74
N VAL A 126 -5.51 -28.92 13.22
CA VAL A 126 -6.57 -29.50 12.39
C VAL A 126 -6.27 -29.29 10.90
N GLY A 127 -5.22 -28.54 10.61
CA GLY A 127 -4.88 -28.06 9.27
C GLY A 127 -5.38 -26.64 9.01
N GLN A 128 -5.71 -26.36 7.76
CA GLN A 128 -6.18 -25.03 7.35
C GLN A 128 -7.56 -25.13 6.67
N PRO A 129 -8.60 -25.48 7.43
CA PRO A 129 -9.93 -25.62 6.88
C PRO A 129 -10.45 -24.27 6.40
N THR A 130 -11.34 -24.29 5.42
CA THR A 130 -12.16 -23.13 5.09
C THR A 130 -13.50 -23.31 5.76
N VAL A 131 -13.77 -22.51 6.78
CA VAL A 131 -15.07 -22.51 7.47
C VAL A 131 -15.97 -21.42 6.90
N PHE A 132 -17.27 -21.64 6.94
CA PHE A 132 -18.25 -20.78 6.31
C PHE A 132 -19.32 -20.37 7.29
N PHE A 133 -19.65 -19.11 7.23
CA PHE A 133 -20.85 -18.57 7.83
C PHE A 133 -21.83 -18.18 6.72
N ARG A 134 -23.00 -18.82 6.68
CA ARG A 134 -24.03 -18.61 5.63
C ARG A 134 -25.25 -17.91 6.17
N ARG A 135 -25.77 -16.96 5.40
CA ARG A 135 -27.10 -16.36 5.56
C ARG A 135 -27.77 -16.19 4.20
N GLY A 136 -29.06 -15.83 4.19
CA GLY A 136 -29.88 -15.76 2.97
C GLY A 136 -29.31 -14.87 1.85
N TRP A 137 -28.38 -13.96 2.17
CA TRP A 137 -27.71 -13.08 1.19
C TRP A 137 -26.35 -13.65 0.69
N GLY A 138 -25.80 -14.69 1.32
CA GLY A 138 -24.49 -15.25 0.92
C GLY A 138 -23.71 -15.88 2.06
N GLU A 139 -22.40 -15.89 1.91
CA GLU A 139 -21.48 -16.51 2.85
C GLU A 139 -20.29 -15.63 3.18
N VAL A 140 -19.70 -15.82 4.36
CA VAL A 140 -18.39 -15.31 4.75
C VAL A 140 -17.45 -16.48 4.93
N LYS A 141 -16.27 -16.40 4.33
CA LYS A 141 -15.21 -17.42 4.40
C LYS A 141 -14.13 -16.99 5.37
N LEU A 142 -13.73 -17.94 6.22
CA LEU A 142 -12.54 -17.88 7.03
C LEU A 142 -11.59 -19.00 6.61
N THR A 143 -10.35 -18.68 6.34
CA THR A 143 -9.28 -19.65 6.04
C THR A 143 -8.06 -19.30 6.86
N GLY A 144 -7.51 -20.25 7.59
CA GLY A 144 -6.31 -20.09 8.42
C GLY A 144 -5.96 -21.36 9.17
N PRO A 145 -4.81 -21.40 9.84
CA PRO A 145 -4.46 -22.48 10.75
C PRO A 145 -5.53 -22.62 11.84
N GLU A 146 -5.94 -23.85 12.10
CA GLU A 146 -6.93 -24.18 13.12
C GLU A 146 -6.39 -25.28 14.05
N TYR A 147 -6.68 -25.14 15.34
CA TYR A 147 -6.26 -26.04 16.41
C TYR A 147 -7.47 -26.53 17.17
N SER A 148 -7.45 -27.79 17.63
CA SER A 148 -8.51 -28.41 18.41
C SER A 148 -7.97 -29.10 19.65
N SER A 149 -8.77 -29.08 20.75
CA SER A 149 -8.54 -29.95 21.91
C SER A 149 -8.82 -31.42 21.55
N ALA A 150 -8.27 -32.34 22.31
CA ALA A 150 -8.40 -33.77 22.07
C ALA A 150 -9.86 -34.28 22.12
N ASP A 151 -10.73 -33.59 22.84
CA ASP A 151 -12.17 -33.88 22.96
C ASP A 151 -13.03 -33.08 21.97
N ASP A 152 -12.39 -32.31 21.06
CA ASP A 152 -13.05 -31.42 20.11
C ASP A 152 -14.00 -30.37 20.74
N SER A 153 -13.86 -30.09 22.05
CA SER A 153 -14.73 -29.12 22.72
C SER A 153 -14.27 -27.67 22.55
N ILE A 154 -12.99 -27.47 22.19
CA ILE A 154 -12.37 -26.17 22.01
C ILE A 154 -11.72 -26.08 20.63
N ARG A 155 -11.98 -24.99 19.93
CA ARG A 155 -11.31 -24.67 18.67
C ARG A 155 -10.75 -23.26 18.65
N GLU A 156 -9.58 -23.15 18.05
CA GLU A 156 -8.91 -21.89 17.83
C GLU A 156 -8.52 -21.73 16.38
N THR A 157 -8.83 -20.55 15.80
CA THR A 157 -8.31 -20.13 14.48
C THR A 157 -7.31 -19.02 14.66
N VAL A 158 -6.22 -19.08 13.89
CA VAL A 158 -5.11 -18.14 14.00
C VAL A 158 -4.98 -17.31 12.72
N ARG A 159 -5.01 -15.98 12.86
CA ARG A 159 -4.68 -15.07 11.77
C ARG A 159 -3.17 -14.90 11.68
N MET A 160 -2.60 -15.17 10.53
CA MET A 160 -1.17 -14.91 10.25
C MET A 160 -0.96 -13.44 9.90
N ALA A 161 -0.19 -12.71 10.70
CA ALA A 161 0.24 -11.35 10.45
C ALA A 161 1.67 -11.35 9.89
N TYR A 162 1.87 -10.77 8.71
CA TYR A 162 3.21 -10.70 8.08
C TYR A 162 4.20 -9.83 8.83
N LYS A 163 3.70 -8.89 9.63
CA LYS A 163 4.47 -7.91 10.40
C LYS A 163 4.14 -8.07 11.90
N HIS A 164 4.26 -6.98 12.62
CA HIS A 164 3.88 -6.94 14.04
C HIS A 164 2.41 -7.25 14.24
N LEU A 165 2.09 -7.75 15.43
CA LEU A 165 0.71 -7.89 15.90
C LEU A 165 0.00 -6.53 15.81
N ARG A 166 -1.26 -6.55 15.48
CA ARG A 166 -2.09 -5.35 15.40
C ARG A 166 -2.60 -4.99 16.79
N ASP A 167 -2.91 -3.71 16.98
CA ASP A 167 -3.62 -3.28 18.18
C ASP A 167 -4.94 -4.08 18.29
N PRO A 168 -5.13 -4.87 19.39
CA PRO A 168 -6.33 -5.68 19.58
C PRO A 168 -7.59 -4.81 19.73
N ASP A 169 -7.43 -3.55 20.15
CA ASP A 169 -8.50 -2.59 20.33
C ASP A 169 -8.87 -1.83 19.06
N ALA A 170 -8.08 -1.89 18.03
CA ALA A 170 -8.40 -1.27 16.76
C ALA A 170 -9.70 -1.83 16.16
N ALA A 171 -10.51 -0.96 15.58
CA ALA A 171 -11.83 -1.32 15.03
C ALA A 171 -11.76 -2.50 14.07
N HIS A 172 -10.82 -2.47 13.11
CA HIS A 172 -10.66 -3.53 12.12
C HIS A 172 -10.21 -4.88 12.73
N THR A 173 -9.43 -4.85 13.83
CA THR A 173 -8.99 -6.07 14.53
C THR A 173 -10.17 -6.71 15.26
N ARG A 174 -10.95 -5.91 15.95
CA ARG A 174 -12.17 -6.36 16.64
C ARG A 174 -13.23 -6.87 15.67
N ASP A 175 -13.38 -6.25 14.49
CA ASP A 175 -14.31 -6.72 13.45
C ASP A 175 -13.85 -8.05 12.84
N PHE A 176 -12.53 -8.22 12.66
CA PHE A 176 -11.96 -9.51 12.28
C PHE A 176 -12.28 -10.58 13.31
N ALA A 177 -11.99 -10.33 14.58
CA ALA A 177 -12.22 -11.26 15.68
C ALA A 177 -13.69 -11.69 15.77
N ALA A 178 -14.61 -10.72 15.73
CA ALA A 178 -16.05 -10.99 15.77
C ALA A 178 -16.52 -11.85 14.59
N THR A 179 -16.03 -11.54 13.38
CA THR A 179 -16.44 -12.26 12.17
C THR A 179 -15.85 -13.68 12.12
N ALA A 180 -14.59 -13.84 12.53
CA ALA A 180 -13.93 -15.15 12.59
C ALA A 180 -14.54 -16.05 13.67
N ALA A 181 -14.80 -15.51 14.87
CA ALA A 181 -15.48 -16.23 15.93
C ALA A 181 -16.88 -16.69 15.51
N MET A 182 -17.64 -15.84 14.80
CA MET A 182 -18.94 -16.20 14.26
C MET A 182 -18.86 -17.30 13.19
N ALA A 183 -17.83 -17.29 12.35
CA ALA A 183 -17.62 -18.33 11.35
C ALA A 183 -17.39 -19.69 12.02
N LEU A 184 -16.52 -19.75 13.04
CA LEU A 184 -16.30 -20.96 13.84
C LEU A 184 -17.58 -21.41 14.56
N ALA A 185 -18.28 -20.49 15.24
CA ALA A 185 -19.52 -20.80 15.96
C ALA A 185 -20.61 -21.36 15.04
N SER A 186 -20.64 -20.93 13.79
CA SER A 186 -21.62 -21.39 12.81
C SER A 186 -21.27 -22.74 12.20
N SER A 187 -19.98 -23.00 12.00
CA SER A 187 -19.50 -24.28 11.46
C SER A 187 -19.46 -25.38 12.53
N HIS A 188 -19.31 -25.00 13.80
CA HIS A 188 -19.15 -25.90 14.94
C HIS A 188 -20.02 -25.45 16.13
N PRO A 189 -21.35 -25.57 16.04
CA PRO A 189 -22.26 -25.08 17.08
C PRO A 189 -22.16 -25.87 18.40
N GLU A 190 -21.56 -27.05 18.36
CA GLU A 190 -21.34 -27.96 19.49
C GLU A 190 -20.18 -27.58 20.40
N LEU A 191 -19.32 -26.66 19.98
CA LEU A 191 -18.14 -26.27 20.75
C LEU A 191 -18.52 -25.63 22.09
N ALA A 192 -17.78 -25.97 23.13
CA ALA A 192 -17.89 -25.31 24.43
C ALA A 192 -17.18 -23.94 24.44
N ARG A 193 -16.06 -23.85 23.70
CA ARG A 193 -15.21 -22.65 23.68
C ARG A 193 -14.64 -22.40 22.29
N ILE A 194 -14.63 -21.14 21.88
CA ILE A 194 -14.08 -20.67 20.60
C ILE A 194 -13.02 -19.64 20.91
N ARG A 195 -11.90 -19.73 20.19
CA ARG A 195 -10.82 -18.73 20.26
C ARG A 195 -10.46 -18.23 18.86
N VAL A 196 -10.10 -16.96 18.81
CA VAL A 196 -9.51 -16.31 17.62
C VAL A 196 -8.26 -15.59 18.10
N SER A 197 -7.15 -15.87 17.48
CA SER A 197 -5.87 -15.26 17.81
C SER A 197 -5.16 -14.71 16.58
N GLU A 198 -4.09 -13.97 16.80
CA GLU A 198 -3.18 -13.47 15.78
C GLU A 198 -1.76 -13.89 16.13
N PHE A 199 -1.02 -14.32 15.10
CA PHE A 199 0.38 -14.70 15.20
C PHE A 199 1.22 -13.89 14.22
N SER A 200 2.32 -13.30 14.71
CA SER A 200 3.28 -12.55 13.90
C SER A 200 4.30 -13.48 13.26
N LEU A 201 4.33 -13.53 11.93
CA LEU A 201 5.30 -14.31 11.16
C LEU A 201 6.72 -13.74 11.22
N ASP A 202 6.86 -12.48 11.66
CA ASP A 202 8.16 -11.80 11.78
C ASP A 202 8.80 -12.00 13.16
N THR A 203 7.98 -11.99 14.21
CA THR A 203 8.50 -11.96 15.59
C THR A 203 8.13 -13.18 16.44
N GLY A 204 7.33 -14.11 15.90
CA GLY A 204 6.77 -15.21 16.69
C GLY A 204 5.78 -14.76 17.77
N GLY A 205 5.42 -13.48 17.80
CA GLY A 205 4.47 -12.94 18.78
C GLY A 205 3.08 -13.54 18.59
N TYR A 206 2.36 -13.74 19.70
CA TYR A 206 1.02 -14.31 19.73
C TYR A 206 0.11 -13.45 20.62
N GLN A 207 -1.13 -13.24 20.20
CA GLN A 207 -2.16 -12.58 21.01
C GLN A 207 -3.55 -13.13 20.75
N VAL A 208 -4.35 -13.24 21.80
CA VAL A 208 -5.75 -13.64 21.73
C VAL A 208 -6.62 -12.42 21.44
N LEU A 209 -7.46 -12.51 20.41
CA LEU A 209 -8.39 -11.45 19.99
C LEU A 209 -9.82 -11.71 20.45
N PHE A 210 -10.19 -12.98 20.62
CA PHE A 210 -11.47 -13.42 21.16
C PHE A 210 -11.30 -14.75 21.87
N ASP A 211 -11.95 -14.88 23.03
CA ASP A 211 -12.02 -16.11 23.81
C ASP A 211 -13.40 -16.18 24.49
N GLY A 212 -14.22 -17.15 24.12
CA GLY A 212 -15.58 -17.22 24.62
C GLY A 212 -16.39 -18.38 24.08
N THR A 213 -17.67 -18.40 24.43
CA THR A 213 -18.63 -19.41 23.94
C THR A 213 -19.19 -19.06 22.55
N PRO A 214 -19.78 -20.03 21.81
CA PRO A 214 -20.47 -19.74 20.56
C PRO A 214 -21.56 -18.66 20.69
N GLY A 215 -22.28 -18.62 21.82
CA GLY A 215 -23.30 -17.59 22.11
C GLY A 215 -22.69 -16.20 22.24
N GLN A 216 -21.53 -16.07 22.89
CA GLN A 216 -20.81 -14.81 22.98
C GLN A 216 -20.28 -14.34 21.64
N ALA A 217 -19.77 -15.27 20.79
CA ALA A 217 -19.37 -14.96 19.42
C ALA A 217 -20.52 -14.43 18.59
N GLN A 218 -21.69 -15.05 18.67
CA GLN A 218 -22.92 -14.61 17.99
C GLN A 218 -23.36 -13.21 18.45
N ALA A 219 -23.37 -12.96 19.76
CA ALA A 219 -23.73 -11.66 20.32
C ALA A 219 -22.76 -10.55 19.88
N MET A 220 -21.45 -10.81 19.95
CA MET A 220 -20.43 -9.86 19.51
C MET A 220 -20.56 -9.55 18.02
N TYR A 221 -20.78 -10.55 17.18
CA TYR A 221 -20.99 -10.37 15.74
C TYR A 221 -22.24 -9.53 15.47
N ALA A 222 -23.38 -9.87 16.10
CA ALA A 222 -24.64 -9.18 15.88
C ALA A 222 -24.61 -7.70 16.24
N THR A 223 -23.91 -7.35 17.32
CA THR A 223 -23.85 -5.96 17.78
C THR A 223 -22.81 -5.13 17.04
N ARG A 224 -21.73 -5.75 16.58
CA ARG A 224 -20.59 -5.03 16.03
C ARG A 224 -20.49 -5.11 14.51
N THR A 225 -20.52 -6.31 13.97
CA THR A 225 -20.13 -6.57 12.58
C THR A 225 -21.32 -6.70 11.64
N ASP A 226 -22.46 -7.19 12.12
CA ASP A 226 -23.66 -7.38 11.29
C ASP A 226 -24.19 -6.08 10.67
N PRO A 227 -24.27 -4.95 11.41
CA PRO A 227 -24.64 -3.65 10.84
C PRO A 227 -23.66 -3.18 9.75
N ALA A 228 -22.36 -3.36 10.00
CA ALA A 228 -21.30 -2.97 9.08
C ALA A 228 -21.29 -3.81 7.80
N ARG A 229 -21.56 -5.11 7.92
CA ARG A 229 -21.74 -5.98 6.79
C ARG A 229 -22.97 -5.60 5.97
N GLY A 230 -24.08 -5.28 6.62
CA GLY A 230 -25.27 -4.77 5.95
C GLY A 230 -24.97 -3.56 5.09
N HIS A 231 -24.16 -2.64 5.59
CA HIS A 231 -23.68 -1.48 4.85
C HIS A 231 -22.80 -1.87 3.66
N LEU A 232 -21.81 -2.78 3.84
CA LEU A 232 -20.96 -3.28 2.77
C LEU A 232 -21.78 -3.98 1.67
N VAL A 233 -22.75 -4.81 2.04
CA VAL A 233 -23.66 -5.48 1.09
C VAL A 233 -24.52 -4.47 0.36
N ALA A 234 -25.04 -3.46 1.04
CA ALA A 234 -25.82 -2.38 0.41
C ALA A 234 -24.98 -1.56 -0.58
N GLN A 235 -23.75 -1.21 -0.21
CA GLN A 235 -22.80 -0.55 -1.11
C GLN A 235 -22.46 -1.44 -2.31
N ALA A 236 -22.29 -2.74 -2.07
CA ALA A 236 -22.02 -3.72 -3.12
C ALA A 236 -23.21 -3.87 -4.08
N LEU A 237 -24.45 -3.88 -3.57
CA LEU A 237 -25.66 -3.91 -4.40
C LEU A 237 -25.82 -2.65 -5.23
N ALA A 238 -25.53 -1.49 -4.66
CA ALA A 238 -25.57 -0.22 -5.36
C ALA A 238 -24.46 -0.09 -6.41
N ALA A 239 -23.33 -0.79 -6.24
CA ALA A 239 -22.12 -0.75 -7.08
C ALA A 239 -21.64 0.67 -7.46
N THR A 240 -22.06 1.68 -6.69
CA THR A 240 -21.87 3.11 -7.02
C THR A 240 -20.66 3.73 -6.34
N VAL A 241 -20.14 3.09 -5.30
CA VAL A 241 -18.99 3.60 -4.55
C VAL A 241 -17.72 2.97 -5.11
N LEU A 242 -16.94 3.78 -5.82
CA LEU A 242 -15.64 3.40 -6.36
C LEU A 242 -14.56 4.17 -5.60
N ASN A 243 -13.51 3.47 -5.21
CA ASN A 243 -12.32 4.05 -4.61
C ASN A 243 -11.09 3.60 -5.42
N PRO A 244 -10.77 4.30 -6.53
CA PRO A 244 -9.65 3.93 -7.36
C PRO A 244 -8.32 4.15 -6.63
N GLY A 245 -7.38 3.20 -6.81
CA GLY A 245 -6.09 3.22 -6.16
C GLY A 245 -5.26 1.98 -6.51
N SER A 246 -4.33 1.59 -5.65
CA SER A 246 -3.44 0.44 -5.87
C SER A 246 -4.19 -0.88 -6.11
N ALA A 247 -5.36 -1.04 -5.50
CA ALA A 247 -6.22 -2.20 -5.70
C ALA A 247 -6.71 -2.36 -7.16
N CYS A 248 -6.65 -1.31 -7.97
CA CYS A 248 -7.03 -1.36 -9.39
C CYS A 248 -6.06 -2.19 -10.22
N GLY A 249 -4.77 -2.21 -9.90
CA GLY A 249 -3.77 -3.01 -10.63
C GLY A 249 -4.06 -4.51 -10.64
N GLY A 250 -4.70 -5.04 -9.59
CA GLY A 250 -5.16 -6.43 -9.53
C GLY A 250 -6.66 -6.59 -9.70
N CYS A 251 -7.38 -5.59 -10.22
CA CYS A 251 -8.83 -5.64 -10.35
C CYS A 251 -9.25 -6.26 -11.70
N PRO A 252 -9.96 -7.40 -11.70
CA PRO A 252 -10.41 -8.02 -12.95
C PRO A 252 -11.44 -7.18 -13.72
N PHE A 253 -11.98 -6.13 -13.10
CA PHE A 253 -12.98 -5.24 -13.70
C PHE A 253 -12.40 -3.91 -14.19
N LEU A 254 -11.09 -3.72 -14.10
CA LEU A 254 -10.42 -2.47 -14.47
C LEU A 254 -10.79 -1.99 -15.90
N GLN A 255 -10.90 -2.92 -16.84
CA GLN A 255 -11.19 -2.62 -18.24
C GLN A 255 -12.57 -1.96 -18.48
N VAL A 256 -13.51 -2.15 -17.58
CA VAL A 256 -14.88 -1.63 -17.68
C VAL A 256 -15.23 -0.66 -16.55
N CYS A 257 -14.34 -0.51 -15.57
CA CYS A 257 -14.55 0.37 -14.43
C CYS A 257 -14.32 1.85 -14.82
N PRO A 258 -15.24 2.76 -14.51
CA PRO A 258 -15.06 4.19 -14.74
C PRO A 258 -14.30 4.90 -13.60
N GLY A 259 -13.88 4.17 -12.56
CA GLY A 259 -13.24 4.79 -11.39
C GLY A 259 -11.91 5.48 -11.72
N PRO A 260 -10.91 4.80 -12.29
CA PRO A 260 -9.68 5.46 -12.71
C PRO A 260 -9.90 6.23 -14.02
N GLN A 261 -9.32 7.42 -14.10
CA GLN A 261 -9.25 8.16 -15.35
C GLN A 261 -8.46 7.35 -16.38
N ARG A 262 -8.90 7.35 -17.65
CA ARG A 262 -8.23 6.60 -18.72
C ARG A 262 -7.45 7.55 -19.60
N ILE A 263 -6.13 7.39 -19.63
CA ILE A 263 -5.23 8.22 -20.43
C ILE A 263 -4.22 7.32 -21.13
N ARG A 264 -4.28 7.29 -22.47
CA ARG A 264 -3.35 6.51 -23.28
C ARG A 264 -1.98 7.16 -23.32
N GLY A 265 -0.93 6.34 -23.16
CA GLY A 265 0.45 6.81 -23.23
C GLY A 265 0.87 7.70 -22.04
N ALA A 266 0.11 7.71 -20.95
CA ALA A 266 0.42 8.53 -19.78
C ALA A 266 1.80 8.20 -19.17
N LEU A 267 2.23 6.94 -19.27
CA LEU A 267 3.54 6.49 -18.79
C LEU A 267 4.65 6.58 -19.86
N GLY A 268 4.28 6.75 -21.12
CA GLY A 268 5.24 6.85 -22.22
C GLY A 268 6.01 5.57 -22.56
N ILE A 269 5.48 4.39 -22.18
CA ILE A 269 6.09 3.08 -22.47
C ILE A 269 5.13 2.20 -23.27
N PRO A 270 5.64 1.25 -24.08
CA PRO A 270 4.81 0.28 -24.78
C PRO A 270 4.13 -0.70 -23.81
N ALA A 271 3.11 -1.38 -24.31
CA ALA A 271 2.41 -2.42 -23.57
C ALA A 271 3.39 -3.47 -23.01
N THR A 272 3.24 -3.76 -21.72
CA THR A 272 4.05 -4.77 -21.06
C THR A 272 3.47 -6.15 -21.31
N ALA A 273 4.33 -7.17 -21.45
CA ALA A 273 3.90 -8.58 -21.54
C ALA A 273 3.43 -9.13 -20.18
N VAL A 274 3.50 -8.33 -19.15
CA VAL A 274 3.19 -8.70 -17.75
C VAL A 274 1.77 -8.24 -17.42
N ALA A 275 1.14 -8.94 -16.47
CA ALA A 275 -0.19 -8.57 -15.95
C ALA A 275 -0.23 -7.10 -15.47
N THR A 276 -1.40 -6.48 -15.57
CA THR A 276 -1.67 -5.11 -15.10
C THR A 276 -1.09 -4.89 -13.70
N ARG A 277 -0.30 -3.84 -13.56
CA ARG A 277 0.35 -3.46 -12.28
C ARG A 277 -0.08 -2.05 -11.89
N SER A 278 -0.03 -1.76 -10.61
CA SER A 278 -0.09 -0.37 -10.12
C SER A 278 1.30 0.12 -9.77
N ILE A 279 1.56 1.40 -10.01
CA ILE A 279 2.80 2.06 -9.63
C ILE A 279 2.53 3.48 -9.16
N THR A 280 3.24 3.86 -8.09
CA THR A 280 3.27 5.23 -7.60
C THR A 280 4.59 5.90 -7.98
N SER A 281 4.66 7.21 -7.85
CA SER A 281 5.91 7.97 -7.98
C SER A 281 6.99 7.46 -7.03
N THR A 282 6.61 7.15 -5.79
CA THR A 282 7.51 6.57 -4.78
C THR A 282 8.00 5.17 -5.18
N ASP A 283 7.14 4.35 -5.80
CA ASP A 283 7.51 3.03 -6.27
C ASP A 283 8.59 3.09 -7.35
N LEU A 284 8.46 4.04 -8.29
CA LEU A 284 9.48 4.29 -9.32
C LEU A 284 10.82 4.67 -8.69
N ALA A 285 10.81 5.57 -7.73
CA ALA A 285 12.03 6.00 -7.04
C ALA A 285 12.70 4.85 -6.27
N ILE A 286 11.91 4.03 -5.55
CA ILE A 286 12.45 2.86 -4.82
C ILE A 286 13.00 1.81 -5.80
N TYR A 287 12.30 1.59 -6.93
CA TYR A 287 12.74 0.66 -7.95
C TYR A 287 14.04 1.11 -8.62
N ASP A 288 14.15 2.38 -8.96
CA ASP A 288 15.36 2.97 -9.55
C ASP A 288 16.56 2.82 -8.63
N ASP A 289 16.38 3.06 -7.32
CA ASP A 289 17.41 2.86 -6.30
C ASP A 289 17.79 1.36 -6.17
N CYS A 290 16.79 0.48 -6.05
CA CYS A 290 17.04 -0.97 -5.94
C CYS A 290 15.78 -1.78 -6.28
N PRO A 291 15.75 -2.52 -7.41
CA PRO A 291 14.62 -3.40 -7.79
C PRO A 291 14.25 -4.42 -6.70
N SER A 292 15.23 -5.04 -6.05
CA SER A 292 14.99 -6.00 -4.98
C SER A 292 14.31 -5.35 -3.77
N ARG A 293 14.73 -4.13 -3.38
CA ARG A 293 14.06 -3.37 -2.31
C ARG A 293 12.61 -3.08 -2.64
N TYR A 294 12.33 -2.60 -3.87
CA TYR A 294 10.98 -2.39 -4.35
C TYR A 294 10.15 -3.67 -4.25
N HIS A 295 10.66 -4.79 -4.75
CA HIS A 295 9.94 -6.06 -4.77
C HIS A 295 9.60 -6.56 -3.35
N LEU A 296 10.57 -6.55 -2.43
CA LEU A 296 10.37 -7.04 -1.07
C LEU A 296 9.50 -6.10 -0.24
N GLN A 297 9.70 -4.79 -0.35
CA GLN A 297 9.02 -3.79 0.45
C GLN A 297 7.61 -3.47 -0.06
N ARG A 298 7.47 -3.28 -1.38
CA ARG A 298 6.26 -2.72 -2.01
C ARG A 298 5.36 -3.78 -2.63
N ARG A 299 5.95 -4.84 -3.18
CA ARG A 299 5.18 -5.93 -3.80
C ARG A 299 4.89 -7.07 -2.83
N SER A 300 5.87 -7.47 -2.06
CA SER A 300 5.75 -8.58 -1.10
C SER A 300 5.32 -8.11 0.29
N HIS A 301 5.36 -6.81 0.57
CA HIS A 301 5.00 -6.18 1.85
C HIS A 301 5.71 -6.79 3.05
N LEU A 302 6.95 -7.27 2.87
CA LEU A 302 7.71 -7.88 3.95
C LEU A 302 7.99 -6.87 5.07
N PRO A 303 8.15 -7.34 6.31
CA PRO A 303 8.53 -6.49 7.43
C PRO A 303 9.92 -5.90 7.24
N SER A 304 10.16 -4.75 7.86
CA SER A 304 11.48 -4.13 7.88
C SER A 304 12.43 -4.97 8.74
N ARG A 305 13.58 -5.34 8.16
CA ARG A 305 14.65 -6.06 8.87
C ARG A 305 16.01 -5.45 8.48
N PRO A 306 16.35 -4.28 9.08
CA PRO A 306 17.61 -3.60 8.81
C PRO A 306 18.80 -4.41 9.30
N ARG A 307 19.99 -4.01 8.90
CA ARG A 307 21.24 -4.55 9.45
C ARG A 307 21.38 -4.12 10.93
N GLU A 308 21.83 -5.05 11.78
CA GLU A 308 21.99 -4.78 13.22
C GLU A 308 23.03 -3.68 13.51
N GLU A 309 24.09 -3.61 12.68
CA GLU A 309 25.12 -2.59 12.76
C GLU A 309 24.85 -1.45 11.77
N GLY A 310 24.36 -0.34 12.24
CA GLY A 310 24.14 0.87 11.44
C GLY A 310 22.67 1.12 11.10
N GLY A 311 21.84 1.13 12.11
CA GLY A 311 20.40 1.43 11.99
C GLY A 311 20.14 2.64 11.12
N GLU A 312 19.01 2.64 10.44
CA GLU A 312 18.54 3.77 9.62
C GLU A 312 18.67 5.08 10.43
N ASP A 313 19.26 6.10 9.85
CA ASP A 313 19.16 7.44 10.42
C ASP A 313 17.70 7.88 10.35
N MET A 314 16.97 7.58 11.41
CA MET A 314 15.55 7.88 11.52
C MET A 314 15.27 9.37 11.55
N THR A 315 16.29 10.21 11.83
CA THR A 315 16.16 11.66 11.95
C THR A 315 15.62 12.29 10.67
N ALA A 316 16.16 11.92 9.51
CA ALA A 316 15.70 12.44 8.23
C ALA A 316 14.25 12.04 7.93
N ARG A 317 13.87 10.80 8.24
CA ARG A 317 12.51 10.30 8.07
C ARG A 317 11.53 10.95 9.03
N GLN A 318 11.87 11.03 10.31
CA GLN A 318 11.05 11.66 11.35
C GLN A 318 10.80 13.13 11.04
N ARG A 319 11.84 13.85 10.63
CA ARG A 319 11.74 15.23 10.14
C ARG A 319 10.77 15.36 8.97
N GLY A 320 10.94 14.52 7.93
CA GLY A 320 10.06 14.53 6.76
C GLY A 320 8.60 14.27 7.13
N LEU A 321 8.33 13.25 7.94
CA LEU A 321 6.97 12.94 8.41
C LEU A 321 6.35 14.08 9.20
N ALA A 322 7.11 14.72 10.11
CA ALA A 322 6.62 15.86 10.87
C ALA A 322 6.32 17.08 9.97
N ALA A 323 7.20 17.36 8.98
CA ALA A 323 6.97 18.42 8.02
C ALA A 323 5.70 18.19 7.19
N HIS A 324 5.50 16.98 6.64
CA HIS A 324 4.28 16.63 5.90
C HIS A 324 3.03 16.70 6.79
N SER A 325 3.08 16.19 8.04
CA SER A 325 1.95 16.28 8.97
C SER A 325 1.57 17.73 9.27
N PHE A 326 2.56 18.61 9.48
CA PHE A 326 2.31 20.03 9.66
C PHE A 326 1.69 20.68 8.42
N LEU A 327 2.27 20.48 7.23
CA LEU A 327 1.78 21.07 5.98
C LEU A 327 0.36 20.59 5.67
N ARG A 328 0.07 19.32 5.86
CA ARG A 328 -1.28 18.78 5.73
C ARG A 328 -2.25 19.48 6.68
N TRP A 329 -1.92 19.58 7.98
CA TRP A 329 -2.74 20.30 8.95
C TRP A 329 -2.93 21.77 8.55
N ALA A 330 -1.86 22.47 8.21
CA ALA A 330 -1.88 23.89 7.90
C ALA A 330 -2.69 24.22 6.64
N HIS A 331 -2.56 23.40 5.60
CA HIS A 331 -3.23 23.62 4.31
C HIS A 331 -4.68 23.12 4.29
N THR A 332 -5.07 22.23 5.21
CA THR A 332 -6.47 21.74 5.33
C THR A 332 -7.37 22.74 6.08
N ARG A 333 -6.82 23.75 6.73
CA ARG A 333 -7.60 24.76 7.46
C ARG A 333 -8.52 25.55 6.53
N GLU A 334 -9.70 25.87 7.02
CA GLU A 334 -10.64 26.76 6.32
C GLU A 334 -10.88 28.04 7.12
N PRO A 335 -10.84 29.21 6.49
CA PRO A 335 -10.50 29.42 5.07
C PRO A 335 -9.03 29.13 4.79
N HIS A 336 -8.72 28.67 3.56
CA HIS A 336 -7.35 28.48 3.12
C HIS A 336 -6.59 29.81 3.20
N ARG A 337 -5.38 29.78 3.76
CA ARG A 337 -4.49 30.94 3.88
C ARG A 337 -3.04 30.52 3.90
N ALA A 338 -2.17 31.45 3.57
CA ALA A 338 -0.73 31.25 3.72
C ALA A 338 -0.33 30.82 5.14
N CYS A 339 0.68 30.00 5.23
CA CYS A 339 1.36 29.70 6.48
C CYS A 339 2.10 30.96 6.98
N THR A 340 2.10 31.16 8.27
CA THR A 340 2.76 32.31 8.93
C THR A 340 3.63 31.84 10.09
N ALA A 341 4.53 32.72 10.57
CA ALA A 341 5.35 32.39 11.74
C ALA A 341 4.52 32.10 13.00
N ALA A 342 3.31 32.66 13.10
CA ALA A 342 2.39 32.35 14.20
C ALA A 342 1.85 30.91 14.15
N ASP A 343 1.89 30.23 12.99
CA ASP A 343 1.51 28.84 12.85
C ASP A 343 2.63 27.87 13.27
N LEU A 344 3.84 28.39 13.53
CA LEU A 344 5.05 27.63 13.88
C LEU A 344 5.60 28.06 15.26
N PRO A 345 4.83 27.90 16.35
CA PRO A 345 5.28 28.29 17.68
C PRO A 345 6.60 27.61 18.04
N ASP A 346 7.43 28.32 18.79
CA ASP A 346 8.67 27.78 19.30
C ASP A 346 8.39 27.03 20.62
N PRO A 347 8.68 25.72 20.72
CA PRO A 347 8.39 24.96 21.94
C PRO A 347 9.10 25.49 23.19
N ASP A 348 10.22 26.21 23.03
CA ASP A 348 10.96 26.77 24.16
C ASP A 348 10.45 28.16 24.58
N LEU A 349 9.81 28.88 23.66
CA LEU A 349 9.29 30.25 23.89
C LEU A 349 7.78 30.27 24.16
N ASP A 350 7.03 29.40 23.49
CA ASP A 350 5.58 29.28 23.66
C ASP A 350 5.16 27.81 23.70
N PRO A 351 5.45 27.11 24.80
CA PRO A 351 5.14 25.67 24.93
C PRO A 351 3.63 25.38 24.85
N VAL A 352 2.77 26.28 25.29
CA VAL A 352 1.32 26.07 25.28
C VAL A 352 0.78 26.05 23.84
N ALA A 353 1.21 27.00 23.01
CA ALA A 353 0.80 27.01 21.60
C ALA A 353 1.43 25.84 20.83
N ALA A 354 2.67 25.47 21.17
CA ALA A 354 3.33 24.30 20.57
C ALA A 354 2.59 23.01 20.90
N ASP A 355 2.23 22.77 22.16
CA ASP A 355 1.48 21.57 22.57
C ASP A 355 0.13 21.48 21.86
N ALA A 356 -0.59 22.59 21.74
CA ALA A 356 -1.87 22.63 21.02
C ALA A 356 -1.69 22.23 19.54
N LEU A 357 -0.70 22.79 18.85
CA LEU A 357 -0.35 22.43 17.48
C LEU A 357 0.01 20.94 17.35
N LEU A 358 0.87 20.43 18.24
CA LEU A 358 1.34 19.05 18.19
C LEU A 358 0.20 18.04 18.30
N VAL A 359 -0.77 18.32 19.17
CA VAL A 359 -1.99 17.50 19.33
C VAL A 359 -2.85 17.55 18.07
N GLU A 360 -3.11 18.75 17.53
CA GLU A 360 -3.97 18.91 16.35
C GLU A 360 -3.34 18.33 15.08
N ALA A 361 -2.05 18.52 14.88
CA ALA A 361 -1.33 18.02 13.70
C ALA A 361 -0.88 16.55 13.85
N GLY A 362 -1.02 15.93 15.04
CA GLY A 362 -0.57 14.57 15.32
C GLY A 362 0.93 14.39 15.23
N ILE A 363 1.72 15.36 15.72
CA ILE A 363 3.18 15.38 15.62
C ILE A 363 3.80 15.17 17.00
N VAL A 364 4.85 14.37 17.08
CA VAL A 364 5.68 14.22 18.30
C VAL A 364 6.62 15.41 18.41
N GLU A 365 6.79 15.97 19.62
CA GLU A 365 7.57 17.20 19.87
C GLU A 365 9.00 17.13 19.33
N ASP A 366 9.74 16.05 19.62
CA ASP A 366 11.11 15.89 19.13
C ASP A 366 11.18 15.95 17.60
N ASN A 367 10.21 15.34 16.91
CA ASN A 367 10.12 15.35 15.45
C ASN A 367 9.77 16.74 14.92
N TYR A 368 8.92 17.49 15.63
CA TYR A 368 8.60 18.87 15.31
C TYR A 368 9.83 19.77 15.42
N ARG A 369 10.59 19.66 16.51
CA ARG A 369 11.85 20.40 16.69
C ARG A 369 12.82 20.18 15.53
N LEU A 370 12.90 18.95 15.02
CA LEU A 370 13.69 18.62 13.82
C LEU A 370 13.14 19.23 12.53
N ALA A 371 11.82 19.32 12.40
CA ALA A 371 11.16 19.82 11.18
C ALA A 371 11.03 21.35 11.15
N ARG A 372 10.90 22.02 12.29
CA ARG A 372 10.59 23.43 12.43
C ARG A 372 11.52 24.37 11.61
N PRO A 373 12.85 24.21 11.59
CA PRO A 373 13.71 25.05 10.75
C PRO A 373 13.35 24.99 9.26
N TYR A 374 12.98 23.82 8.77
CA TYR A 374 12.55 23.59 7.38
C TYR A 374 11.18 24.22 7.12
N LEU A 375 10.27 24.12 8.08
CA LEU A 375 8.95 24.73 7.98
C LEU A 375 8.99 26.26 8.02
N LEU A 376 9.96 26.84 8.72
CA LEU A 376 10.19 28.28 8.66
C LEU A 376 10.63 28.72 7.26
N ALA A 377 11.46 27.90 6.58
CA ALA A 377 11.83 28.17 5.19
C ALA A 377 10.65 28.02 4.20
N HIS A 378 9.63 27.20 4.53
CA HIS A 378 8.40 27.08 3.73
C HIS A 378 7.57 28.38 3.70
N LEU A 379 7.62 29.22 4.74
CA LEU A 379 6.74 30.39 4.88
C LEU A 379 6.86 31.34 3.69
N ASP A 380 8.06 31.52 3.15
CA ASP A 380 8.33 32.40 2.01
C ASP A 380 7.85 31.81 0.67
N HIS A 381 7.53 30.50 0.68
CA HIS A 381 7.17 29.73 -0.52
C HIS A 381 5.77 29.13 -0.45
N CYS A 382 5.01 29.37 0.62
CA CYS A 382 3.67 28.81 0.78
C CYS A 382 2.78 29.18 -0.40
N LEU A 383 2.34 28.15 -1.16
CA LEU A 383 1.52 28.34 -2.36
C LEU A 383 0.21 29.10 -2.06
N LEU A 384 -0.36 28.88 -0.88
CA LEU A 384 -1.61 29.53 -0.46
C LEU A 384 -1.45 31.03 -0.14
N GLY A 385 -0.24 31.58 -0.25
CA GLY A 385 0.03 33.01 -0.18
C GLY A 385 -0.23 33.77 -1.49
N PHE A 386 -0.48 33.06 -2.59
CA PHE A 386 -0.72 33.68 -3.89
C PHE A 386 -2.22 33.90 -4.12
N ASP A 387 -2.58 35.09 -4.63
CA ASP A 387 -3.96 35.41 -4.96
C ASP A 387 -4.47 34.63 -6.18
N GLY A 388 -5.77 34.37 -6.21
CA GLY A 388 -6.45 33.78 -7.37
C GLY A 388 -6.38 32.27 -7.48
N LEU A 389 -5.81 31.58 -6.49
CA LEU A 389 -5.84 30.11 -6.44
C LEU A 389 -7.21 29.61 -5.99
N ASN A 390 -7.68 28.55 -6.63
CA ASN A 390 -8.96 27.91 -6.39
C ASN A 390 -8.78 26.39 -6.29
N ASP A 391 -9.82 25.70 -5.83
CA ASP A 391 -9.90 24.23 -5.81
C ASP A 391 -8.67 23.61 -5.13
N VAL A 392 -8.34 24.14 -3.95
CA VAL A 392 -7.20 23.66 -3.14
C VAL A 392 -7.53 22.28 -2.57
N GLN A 393 -6.65 21.31 -2.81
CA GLN A 393 -6.77 19.96 -2.25
C GLN A 393 -5.43 19.54 -1.67
N VAL A 394 -5.47 18.95 -0.48
CA VAL A 394 -4.28 18.48 0.25
C VAL A 394 -4.18 16.97 0.10
N GLU A 395 -3.02 16.50 -0.33
CA GLU A 395 -2.74 15.08 -0.56
C GLU A 395 -3.84 14.36 -1.39
N PRO A 396 -4.36 14.95 -2.49
CA PRO A 396 -5.38 14.28 -3.30
C PRO A 396 -4.77 13.09 -4.01
N ARG A 397 -5.57 12.00 -4.10
CA ARG A 397 -5.16 10.81 -4.85
C ARG A 397 -5.71 10.87 -6.27
N HIS A 398 -4.81 10.88 -7.24
CA HIS A 398 -5.13 10.74 -8.65
C HIS A 398 -4.79 9.32 -9.11
N THR A 399 -5.77 8.62 -9.66
CA THR A 399 -5.59 7.25 -10.18
C THR A 399 -5.91 7.24 -11.66
N VAL A 400 -4.93 6.87 -12.45
CA VAL A 400 -4.99 6.83 -13.93
C VAL A 400 -4.74 5.42 -14.40
N TYR A 401 -5.52 4.94 -15.33
CA TYR A 401 -5.23 3.72 -16.07
C TYR A 401 -4.70 4.08 -17.45
N ASP A 402 -3.46 3.69 -17.72
CA ASP A 402 -2.85 3.75 -19.05
C ASP A 402 -3.11 2.43 -19.80
N PRO A 403 -4.05 2.40 -20.75
CA PRO A 403 -4.37 1.17 -21.47
C PRO A 403 -3.29 0.75 -22.48
N ASP A 404 -2.39 1.64 -22.88
CA ASP A 404 -1.31 1.30 -23.82
C ASP A 404 -0.17 0.55 -23.09
N ALA A 405 0.14 0.94 -21.88
CA ALA A 405 1.09 0.25 -21.02
C ALA A 405 0.45 -0.88 -20.20
N ASP A 406 -0.87 -0.94 -20.09
CA ASP A 406 -1.64 -1.79 -19.16
C ASP A 406 -1.20 -1.59 -17.69
N VAL A 407 -1.08 -0.33 -17.27
CA VAL A 407 -0.58 0.07 -15.95
C VAL A 407 -1.54 1.03 -15.27
N VAL A 408 -1.73 0.89 -13.96
CA VAL A 408 -2.43 1.85 -13.12
C VAL A 408 -1.41 2.77 -12.45
N LEU A 409 -1.49 4.05 -12.76
CA LEU A 409 -0.63 5.10 -12.24
C LEU A 409 -1.32 5.79 -11.07
N ILE A 410 -0.60 6.02 -9.99
CA ILE A 410 -1.12 6.66 -8.79
C ILE A 410 -0.19 7.81 -8.42
N ALA A 411 -0.75 9.03 -8.36
CA ALA A 411 -0.06 10.20 -7.86
C ALA A 411 -0.78 10.74 -6.62
N GLU A 412 -0.01 11.16 -5.64
CA GLU A 412 -0.48 11.80 -4.42
C GLU A 412 0.41 13.02 -4.16
N PRO A 413 0.24 14.11 -4.94
CA PRO A 413 0.97 15.36 -4.69
C PRO A 413 0.59 15.92 -3.32
N ASP A 414 1.52 16.60 -2.64
CA ASP A 414 1.27 17.14 -1.30
C ASP A 414 0.20 18.23 -1.31
N LEU A 415 0.13 19.00 -2.41
CA LEU A 415 -0.87 20.06 -2.60
C LEU A 415 -1.24 20.18 -4.08
N THR A 416 -2.53 20.33 -4.36
CA THR A 416 -2.99 20.74 -5.69
C THR A 416 -3.89 21.96 -5.59
N CYS A 417 -3.85 22.80 -6.62
CA CYS A 417 -4.77 23.92 -6.77
C CYS A 417 -4.95 24.24 -8.26
N SER A 418 -5.84 25.17 -8.55
CA SER A 418 -6.02 25.69 -9.91
C SER A 418 -5.83 27.19 -9.96
N SER A 419 -5.09 27.67 -10.97
CA SER A 419 -4.98 29.08 -11.30
C SER A 419 -6.02 29.50 -12.36
N SER A 420 -6.63 28.55 -13.05
CA SER A 420 -7.74 28.72 -13.98
C SER A 420 -8.54 27.42 -14.08
N PRO A 421 -9.69 27.41 -14.77
CA PRO A 421 -10.48 26.17 -14.95
C PRO A 421 -9.73 25.01 -15.62
N THR A 422 -8.69 25.32 -16.41
CA THR A 422 -7.92 24.35 -17.19
C THR A 422 -6.46 24.21 -16.75
N ALA A 423 -6.00 25.07 -15.83
CA ALA A 423 -4.61 25.08 -15.39
C ALA A 423 -4.50 24.61 -13.94
N ARG A 424 -3.93 23.43 -13.77
CA ARG A 424 -3.65 22.83 -12.46
C ARG A 424 -2.21 23.10 -12.05
N ILE A 425 -2.00 23.24 -10.76
CA ILE A 425 -0.68 23.30 -10.15
C ILE A 425 -0.60 22.15 -9.16
N TRP A 426 0.39 21.28 -9.32
CA TRP A 426 0.70 20.22 -8.39
C TRP A 426 2.02 20.51 -7.70
N ARG A 427 2.04 20.51 -6.39
CA ARG A 427 3.26 20.73 -5.59
C ARG A 427 3.62 19.48 -4.79
N GLU A 428 4.90 19.16 -4.87
CA GLU A 428 5.58 18.16 -4.05
C GLU A 428 6.57 18.87 -3.13
N THR A 429 6.61 18.54 -1.85
CA THR A 429 7.53 19.16 -0.88
C THR A 429 8.51 18.13 -0.33
N LYS A 430 9.79 18.47 -0.29
CA LYS A 430 10.86 17.62 0.22
C LYS A 430 11.73 18.37 1.21
N THR A 431 12.10 17.70 2.33
CA THR A 431 13.09 18.21 3.28
C THR A 431 14.45 17.58 3.03
N ARG A 432 15.51 18.40 2.96
CA ARG A 432 16.90 17.96 2.77
C ARG A 432 17.84 18.55 3.79
N GLY A 433 18.79 17.73 4.28
CA GLY A 433 19.86 18.22 5.17
C GLY A 433 21.02 18.90 4.46
N TYR A 434 21.03 18.94 3.13
CA TYR A 434 22.14 19.43 2.30
C TYR A 434 21.62 20.15 1.04
N THR A 435 22.52 20.57 0.17
CA THR A 435 22.26 21.44 -1.00
C THR A 435 21.11 20.96 -1.87
N ALA A 436 20.23 21.86 -2.25
CA ALA A 436 19.18 21.68 -3.23
C ALA A 436 19.76 21.48 -4.66
N PRO A 437 19.01 20.90 -5.62
CA PRO A 437 19.43 20.82 -7.02
C PRO A 437 19.79 22.16 -7.61
N ASP A 438 20.67 22.19 -8.63
CA ASP A 438 21.13 23.43 -9.24
C ASP A 438 20.06 24.10 -10.11
N ASP A 439 19.26 23.29 -10.83
CA ASP A 439 18.20 23.76 -11.74
C ASP A 439 17.05 22.73 -11.86
N GLU A 440 16.05 23.02 -12.69
CA GLU A 440 14.90 22.18 -12.95
C GLU A 440 15.29 20.83 -13.58
N HIS A 441 16.30 20.79 -14.45
CA HIS A 441 16.77 19.52 -15.04
C HIS A 441 17.37 18.61 -13.97
N ALA A 442 18.21 19.17 -13.10
CA ALA A 442 18.77 18.44 -11.97
C ALA A 442 17.68 17.99 -10.98
N ALA A 443 16.67 18.83 -10.77
CA ALA A 443 15.52 18.49 -9.90
C ALA A 443 14.70 17.34 -10.47
N LEU A 444 14.37 17.34 -11.76
CA LEU A 444 13.64 16.26 -12.44
C LEU A 444 14.42 14.93 -12.37
N LEU A 445 15.75 14.98 -12.54
CA LEU A 445 16.59 13.79 -12.47
C LEU A 445 16.71 13.24 -11.03
N GLN A 446 16.87 14.12 -10.04
CA GLN A 446 17.04 13.71 -8.64
C GLN A 446 15.74 13.30 -7.95
N TYR A 447 14.59 13.76 -8.47
CA TYR A 447 13.27 13.47 -7.93
C TYR A 447 12.35 12.88 -8.98
N PRO A 448 12.45 11.57 -9.26
CA PRO A 448 11.58 10.89 -10.23
C PRO A 448 10.09 11.05 -9.94
N ALA A 449 9.70 11.27 -8.65
CA ALA A 449 8.34 11.60 -8.26
C ALA A 449 7.87 12.92 -8.88
N PHE A 450 8.72 13.93 -8.87
CA PHE A 450 8.43 15.22 -9.49
C PHE A 450 8.30 15.10 -11.02
N ALA A 451 9.24 14.38 -11.67
CA ALA A 451 9.13 14.10 -13.10
C ALA A 451 7.84 13.34 -13.44
N PHE A 452 7.42 12.40 -12.59
CA PHE A 452 6.15 11.67 -12.76
C PHE A 452 4.93 12.58 -12.67
N HIS A 453 4.92 13.56 -11.77
CA HIS A 453 3.85 14.56 -11.67
C HIS A 453 3.76 15.43 -12.94
N VAL A 454 4.90 15.87 -13.48
CA VAL A 454 4.96 16.59 -14.77
C VAL A 454 4.33 15.77 -15.89
N CYS A 455 4.71 14.48 -16.02
CA CYS A 455 4.16 13.59 -17.02
C CYS A 455 2.64 13.43 -16.92
N LEU A 456 2.12 13.22 -15.72
CA LEU A 456 0.69 13.01 -15.50
C LEU A 456 -0.13 14.27 -15.76
N LEU A 457 0.33 15.43 -15.31
CA LEU A 457 -0.34 16.70 -15.59
C LEU A 457 -0.36 16.99 -17.08
N HIS A 458 0.78 16.83 -17.77
CA HIS A 458 0.89 17.02 -19.22
C HIS A 458 0.01 16.01 -20.00
N ALA A 459 -0.23 14.82 -19.46
CA ALA A 459 -1.16 13.84 -20.03
C ALA A 459 -2.64 14.19 -19.81
N GLY A 460 -2.96 15.24 -19.06
CA GLY A 460 -4.34 15.72 -18.83
C GLY A 460 -5.01 15.14 -17.60
N VAL A 461 -4.24 14.70 -16.59
CA VAL A 461 -4.80 14.27 -15.30
C VAL A 461 -5.43 15.46 -14.60
N ASP A 462 -6.46 15.20 -13.79
CA ASP A 462 -7.21 16.21 -13.04
C ASP A 462 -7.89 17.27 -13.93
N GLY A 463 -8.16 16.94 -15.18
CA GLY A 463 -8.79 17.85 -16.13
C GLY A 463 -7.88 18.98 -16.63
N ASN A 464 -6.56 18.86 -16.38
CA ASN A 464 -5.60 19.82 -16.88
C ASN A 464 -5.56 19.85 -18.40
N ALA A 465 -5.51 21.03 -19.01
CA ALA A 465 -5.20 21.14 -20.44
C ALA A 465 -3.70 20.86 -20.66
N ARG A 466 -3.37 20.20 -21.77
CA ARG A 466 -2.04 19.62 -22.00
C ARG A 466 -0.88 20.59 -21.75
N ASP A 467 -1.02 21.83 -22.19
CA ASP A 467 0.07 22.83 -22.10
C ASP A 467 -0.20 23.89 -21.03
N ASP A 468 -1.29 23.75 -20.26
CA ASP A 468 -1.63 24.65 -19.17
C ASP A 468 -1.15 24.07 -17.82
N GLY A 469 -0.99 24.98 -16.85
CA GLY A 469 -0.60 24.59 -15.49
C GLY A 469 0.88 24.33 -15.33
N ALA A 470 1.24 23.79 -14.15
CA ALA A 470 2.62 23.53 -13.78
C ALA A 470 2.74 22.44 -12.71
N ALA A 471 3.89 21.79 -12.68
CA ALA A 471 4.34 21.03 -11.54
C ALA A 471 5.43 21.82 -10.78
N GLU A 472 5.37 21.76 -9.46
CA GLU A 472 6.31 22.42 -8.57
C GLU A 472 6.95 21.41 -7.61
N LEU A 473 8.24 21.55 -7.39
CA LEU A 473 8.95 20.86 -6.34
C LEU A 473 9.52 21.89 -5.37
N GLU A 474 9.06 21.84 -4.13
CA GLU A 474 9.60 22.61 -3.03
C GLU A 474 10.65 21.78 -2.30
N VAL A 475 11.88 22.26 -2.26
CA VAL A 475 12.98 21.63 -1.50
C VAL A 475 13.35 22.53 -0.33
N LEU A 476 13.06 22.08 0.87
CA LEU A 476 13.32 22.78 2.12
C LEU A 476 14.64 22.29 2.73
N THR A 477 15.50 23.23 3.07
CA THR A 477 16.69 23.03 3.90
C THR A 477 16.52 23.77 5.24
N PRO A 478 17.39 23.57 6.25
CA PRO A 478 17.24 24.27 7.53
C PRO A 478 17.33 25.80 7.44
N ASN A 479 17.94 26.32 6.37
CA ASN A 479 18.26 27.74 6.22
C ASN A 479 17.57 28.40 5.03
N ASP A 480 16.99 27.59 4.12
CA ASP A 480 16.46 28.11 2.85
C ASP A 480 15.42 27.15 2.25
N GLY A 481 14.50 27.70 1.46
CA GLY A 481 13.57 26.96 0.61
C GLY A 481 13.82 27.29 -0.87
N ARG A 482 13.65 26.31 -1.76
CA ARG A 482 13.77 26.52 -3.19
C ARG A 482 12.61 25.86 -3.93
N ILE A 483 11.99 26.62 -4.84
CA ILE A 483 10.95 26.12 -5.76
C ILE A 483 11.58 25.84 -7.12
N TYR A 484 11.37 24.63 -7.62
CA TYR A 484 11.61 24.24 -9.01
C TYR A 484 10.26 24.25 -9.70
N TYR A 485 10.15 25.04 -10.75
CA TYR A 485 8.89 25.29 -11.43
C TYR A 485 8.98 24.78 -12.88
N VAL A 486 8.15 23.80 -13.21
CA VAL A 486 8.04 23.26 -14.58
C VAL A 486 6.68 23.63 -15.16
N PRO A 487 6.62 24.73 -15.97
CA PRO A 487 5.41 25.05 -16.71
C PRO A 487 5.23 24.00 -17.82
N LEU A 488 4.01 23.50 -17.98
CA LEU A 488 3.75 22.44 -18.99
C LEU A 488 3.85 22.95 -20.43
N SER A 489 3.90 24.26 -20.64
CA SER A 489 4.24 24.88 -21.92
C SER A 489 5.72 24.81 -22.30
N ASP A 490 6.62 24.49 -21.33
CA ASP A 490 8.03 24.25 -21.63
C ASP A 490 8.25 22.81 -22.14
N GLY A 491 8.13 22.62 -23.46
CA GLY A 491 8.31 21.32 -24.08
C GLY A 491 9.67 20.67 -23.83
N THR A 492 10.72 21.44 -23.51
CA THR A 492 12.06 20.90 -23.21
C THR A 492 12.09 20.22 -21.85
N LEU A 493 11.58 20.89 -20.82
CA LEU A 493 11.48 20.34 -19.46
C LEU A 493 10.50 19.16 -19.41
N VAL A 494 9.35 19.27 -20.09
CA VAL A 494 8.38 18.19 -20.21
C VAL A 494 9.01 16.95 -20.87
N ALA A 495 9.68 17.12 -22.02
CA ALA A 495 10.36 16.01 -22.68
C ALA A 495 11.49 15.40 -21.82
N HIS A 496 12.17 16.23 -21.02
CA HIS A 496 13.16 15.72 -20.06
C HIS A 496 12.50 14.86 -18.97
N ALA A 497 11.41 15.33 -18.36
CA ALA A 497 10.64 14.56 -17.39
C ALA A 497 10.14 13.22 -17.95
N GLN A 498 9.60 13.24 -19.19
CA GLN A 498 9.16 12.04 -19.89
C GLN A 498 10.29 11.01 -20.08
N ARG A 499 11.50 11.46 -20.49
CA ARG A 499 12.66 10.56 -20.61
C ARG A 499 13.08 9.96 -19.28
N VAL A 500 13.11 10.76 -18.21
CA VAL A 500 13.45 10.28 -16.86
C VAL A 500 12.47 9.21 -16.41
N VAL A 501 11.17 9.45 -16.54
CA VAL A 501 10.13 8.51 -16.13
C VAL A 501 10.15 7.25 -16.99
N ALA A 502 10.20 7.40 -18.33
CA ALA A 502 10.18 6.27 -19.26
C ALA A 502 11.37 5.34 -19.07
N ALA A 503 12.58 5.87 -18.81
CA ALA A 503 13.77 5.07 -18.59
C ALA A 503 13.63 4.13 -17.38
N VAL A 504 13.05 4.62 -16.27
CA VAL A 504 12.80 3.80 -15.07
C VAL A 504 11.62 2.87 -15.29
N ALA A 505 10.51 3.39 -15.83
CA ALA A 505 9.28 2.66 -16.03
C ALA A 505 9.44 1.48 -17.00
N LEU A 506 10.23 1.63 -18.07
CA LEU A 506 10.49 0.55 -19.03
C LEU A 506 11.26 -0.60 -18.37
N ARG A 507 12.31 -0.30 -17.61
CA ARG A 507 13.05 -1.32 -16.83
C ARG A 507 12.13 -2.03 -15.85
N TRP A 508 11.35 -1.26 -15.08
CA TRP A 508 10.40 -1.81 -14.12
C TRP A 508 9.35 -2.72 -14.78
N ALA A 509 8.82 -2.31 -15.93
CA ALA A 509 7.77 -3.04 -16.63
C ALA A 509 8.26 -4.38 -17.20
N GLN A 510 9.52 -4.48 -17.56
CA GLN A 510 10.16 -5.68 -18.12
C GLN A 510 10.81 -6.57 -17.07
N ASP A 511 11.03 -6.05 -15.85
CA ASP A 511 11.73 -6.80 -14.80
C ASP A 511 10.85 -7.88 -14.18
N LEU A 512 11.29 -9.11 -14.25
CA LEU A 512 10.68 -10.30 -13.65
C LEU A 512 11.49 -10.85 -12.49
N THR A 513 12.72 -10.39 -12.30
CA THR A 513 13.70 -10.97 -11.38
C THR A 513 14.02 -10.09 -10.18
N PHE A 514 13.84 -8.78 -10.33
CA PHE A 514 14.08 -7.77 -9.30
C PHE A 514 15.45 -7.93 -8.62
N PRO A 515 16.56 -7.84 -9.37
CA PRO A 515 17.88 -8.07 -8.83
C PRO A 515 18.26 -7.02 -7.79
N PRO A 516 19.09 -7.36 -6.80
CA PRO A 516 19.64 -6.36 -5.88
C PRO A 516 20.62 -5.44 -6.61
N SER A 517 20.61 -4.15 -6.23
CA SER A 517 21.61 -3.16 -6.66
C SER A 517 22.55 -2.86 -5.49
N PRO A 518 23.68 -3.59 -5.34
CA PRO A 518 24.58 -3.41 -4.20
C PRO A 518 25.20 -2.00 -4.21
N SER A 519 24.99 -1.26 -3.14
CA SER A 519 25.51 0.10 -2.95
C SER A 519 25.79 0.37 -1.47
N GLN A 520 26.39 1.51 -1.17
CA GLN A 520 26.57 1.94 0.22
C GLN A 520 25.23 2.08 0.97
N ALA A 521 24.13 2.34 0.26
CA ALA A 521 22.79 2.41 0.82
C ALA A 521 22.32 1.06 1.41
N CYS A 522 22.90 -0.07 1.00
CA CYS A 522 22.58 -1.38 1.57
C CYS A 522 22.83 -1.46 3.08
N GLY A 523 23.82 -0.71 3.61
CA GLY A 523 24.09 -0.63 5.05
C GLY A 523 22.93 -0.05 5.87
N ARG A 524 22.03 0.72 5.24
CA ARG A 524 20.86 1.34 5.87
C ARG A 524 19.55 0.81 5.31
N CYS A 525 19.61 -0.25 4.50
CA CYS A 525 18.41 -0.76 3.82
C CYS A 525 17.50 -1.51 4.78
N GLN A 526 16.23 -1.14 4.82
CA GLN A 526 15.21 -1.81 5.64
C GLN A 526 14.98 -3.27 5.25
N MET A 527 15.31 -3.67 4.01
CA MET A 527 15.13 -5.02 3.50
C MET A 527 16.42 -5.86 3.55
N TYR A 528 17.48 -5.36 4.22
CA TYR A 528 18.79 -6.01 4.24
C TYR A 528 18.74 -7.47 4.73
N GLY A 529 18.03 -7.73 5.82
CA GLY A 529 17.92 -9.08 6.39
C GLY A 529 17.29 -10.10 5.45
N TRP A 530 16.39 -9.66 4.56
CA TRP A 530 15.78 -10.51 3.55
C TRP A 530 16.59 -10.57 2.27
N CYS A 531 17.14 -9.44 1.81
CA CYS A 531 17.89 -9.33 0.58
C CYS A 531 19.28 -9.98 0.67
N GLN A 532 20.07 -9.63 1.72
CA GLN A 532 21.49 -10.01 1.88
C GLN A 532 22.26 -9.87 0.55
N PRO A 533 22.45 -8.63 0.06
CA PRO A 533 23.10 -8.42 -1.22
C PRO A 533 24.54 -8.92 -1.18
N PRO A 534 25.11 -9.31 -2.33
CA PRO A 534 26.53 -9.68 -2.41
C PRO A 534 27.40 -8.49 -1.97
N PRO A 535 28.62 -8.73 -1.47
CA PRO A 535 29.55 -7.67 -1.11
C PRO A 535 29.79 -6.70 -2.28
N ILE A 536 29.91 -5.41 -1.98
CA ILE A 536 30.26 -4.37 -2.98
C ILE A 536 31.61 -4.75 -3.60
N GLY A 537 31.67 -4.90 -4.93
CA GLY A 537 32.86 -5.31 -5.66
C GLY A 537 32.91 -6.79 -6.05
N SER A 538 31.98 -7.65 -5.65
CA SER A 538 31.82 -8.98 -6.24
C SER A 538 31.27 -8.83 -7.68
N ALA A 539 31.93 -9.44 -8.67
CA ALA A 539 31.67 -9.27 -10.09
C ALA A 539 30.36 -9.90 -10.58
N SER A 540 29.24 -9.37 -10.14
CA SER A 540 27.92 -9.65 -10.72
C SER A 540 27.06 -8.38 -10.88
N ALA A 541 27.67 -7.21 -10.85
CA ALA A 541 27.04 -5.99 -11.32
C ALA A 541 27.01 -6.04 -12.85
N HIS A 542 25.90 -6.45 -13.44
CA HIS A 542 25.54 -6.02 -14.78
C HIS A 542 25.30 -4.49 -14.69
N ALA A 543 26.38 -3.73 -14.66
CA ALA A 543 26.37 -2.33 -14.98
C ALA A 543 26.00 -2.25 -16.47
N ILE A 544 24.73 -2.03 -16.75
CA ILE A 544 24.31 -1.47 -18.04
C ILE A 544 24.88 -0.05 -18.02
N ASP A 545 25.85 0.21 -18.89
CA ASP A 545 26.47 1.53 -19.04
C ASP A 545 25.39 2.49 -19.57
N ASP A 546 24.84 3.31 -18.67
CA ASP A 546 23.77 4.28 -18.96
C ASP A 546 24.19 5.34 -20.02
N ARG A 547 25.44 5.35 -20.46
CA ARG A 547 25.96 6.30 -21.46
C ARG A 547 25.61 5.93 -22.90
N GLU A 548 25.24 4.67 -23.18
CA GLU A 548 24.85 4.25 -24.55
C GLU A 548 23.42 4.61 -24.92
N PHE A 549 22.53 4.84 -23.94
CA PHE A 549 21.12 5.14 -24.19
C PHE A 549 20.81 6.61 -24.49
N LEU A 550 21.73 7.51 -24.17
CA LEU A 550 21.54 8.96 -24.42
C LEU A 550 21.89 9.39 -25.86
N GLY A 551 22.30 8.46 -26.72
CA GLY A 551 22.78 8.74 -28.07
C GLY A 551 21.90 8.28 -29.22
N GLN A 552 20.73 7.69 -29.01
CA GLN A 552 19.84 7.31 -30.11
C GLN A 552 18.85 8.42 -30.46
N PRO A 553 18.64 8.73 -31.75
CA PRO A 553 17.71 9.77 -32.19
C PRO A 553 16.26 9.35 -31.97
N ASP A 554 15.44 10.33 -31.61
CA ASP A 554 14.03 10.29 -31.28
C ASP A 554 13.19 9.32 -32.15
N PRO A 555 12.38 8.45 -31.51
CA PRO A 555 11.33 7.69 -32.19
C PRO A 555 9.93 8.33 -32.00
N PHE A 556 9.82 9.67 -31.91
CA PHE A 556 8.50 10.33 -31.86
C PHE A 556 8.40 11.46 -32.88
#